data_f2f7a9f8ceed890169659ef597b49d90
#
_entry.id   f2f7a9f8ceed890169659ef597b49d90
#
_cell.length_a   1.000
_cell.length_b   1.000
_cell.length_c   1.000
_cell.angle_alpha   90.00
_cell.angle_beta   90.00
_cell.angle_gamma   90.00
#
_symmetry.space_group_name_H-M   'P 1'
#
loop_
_entity.id
_entity.type
_entity.pdbx_description
1 polymer ?
#
loop_
_entity_poly.entity_id
_entity_poly.type
_entity_poly.pdbx_seq_one_letter_code
_entity_poly.pdbx_strand_id
1 'polypeptide(L)'
;MRRRIAGSVVVITGASRGIGRATARLFAERGASVVLAARREDALLEVAAECEARGGRALAVPTDVADFRAVEELARRAVEHFGRIDVWVNNAVLAAVGRLEEVPPEANRRVVEANLLGYIHGAQAVLPLFREQGRGVLIFMSSGFGLVGAPYAGAYTTTKFAQRGLAQALRGELGATNVRVCTIMPGGVDTPAYRLAANYSGRAAGPKGSLGSPEKIARAVVRCAERPRPEIVVGNSVRTLELAHALFPGLVERAVARTIEKGFLSDELEEATPGNLFEPKGEWTGTDGGFNDEARHQRSGAARRAAVAGASVLGPGLLAWLLLRARKRLG
;
A
#
# COMPACT_ATOMS: atom_id res chain seq x y z
N MET A 1 -27.82 -2.32 3.58
CA MET A 1 -28.10 -2.97 2.29
C MET A 1 -26.75 -3.17 1.56
N ARG A 2 -26.53 -4.30 0.91
CA ARG A 2 -25.30 -4.57 0.13
C ARG A 2 -25.41 -3.87 -1.23
N ARG A 3 -24.39 -3.08 -1.60
CA ARG A 3 -24.32 -2.43 -2.92
C ARG A 3 -23.83 -3.44 -3.97
N ARG A 4 -24.41 -3.40 -5.16
CA ARG A 4 -23.94 -4.24 -6.28
C ARG A 4 -22.74 -3.58 -6.92
N ILE A 5 -21.69 -4.36 -7.19
CA ILE A 5 -20.47 -3.89 -7.89
C ILE A 5 -20.65 -3.98 -9.41
N ALA A 6 -21.29 -5.04 -9.91
CA ALA A 6 -21.54 -5.17 -11.34
C ALA A 6 -22.36 -3.96 -11.86
N GLY A 7 -21.85 -3.32 -12.91
CA GLY A 7 -22.41 -2.12 -13.50
C GLY A 7 -22.12 -0.82 -12.73
N SER A 8 -21.33 -0.84 -11.65
CA SER A 8 -20.87 0.37 -10.99
C SER A 8 -19.70 1.01 -11.72
N VAL A 9 -19.50 2.31 -11.57
CA VAL A 9 -18.35 3.07 -12.06
C VAL A 9 -17.44 3.39 -10.89
N VAL A 10 -16.17 2.99 -11.00
CA VAL A 10 -15.17 3.09 -9.94
C VAL A 10 -13.96 3.86 -10.42
N VAL A 11 -13.66 5.01 -9.80
CA VAL A 11 -12.43 5.77 -10.03
C VAL A 11 -11.38 5.32 -9.04
N ILE A 12 -10.15 5.06 -9.51
CA ILE A 12 -9.02 4.60 -8.69
C ILE A 12 -7.79 5.43 -8.99
N THR A 13 -7.30 6.20 -8.02
CA THR A 13 -6.04 6.93 -8.15
C THR A 13 -4.85 6.03 -7.77
N GLY A 14 -3.69 6.24 -8.41
CA GLY A 14 -2.53 5.36 -8.23
C GLY A 14 -2.78 3.94 -8.77
N ALA A 15 -3.54 3.83 -9.87
CA ALA A 15 -3.99 2.55 -10.44
C ALA A 15 -2.91 1.79 -11.21
N SER A 16 -1.79 2.41 -11.54
CA SER A 16 -0.77 1.83 -12.45
C SER A 16 0.00 0.64 -11.87
N ARG A 17 0.01 0.45 -10.54
CA ARG A 17 0.77 -0.60 -9.84
C ARG A 17 0.22 -0.93 -8.46
N GLY A 18 0.79 -1.95 -7.81
CA GLY A 18 0.53 -2.27 -6.40
C GLY A 18 -0.94 -2.51 -6.09
N ILE A 19 -1.37 -1.96 -4.96
CA ILE A 19 -2.76 -2.06 -4.46
C ILE A 19 -3.76 -1.50 -5.47
N GLY A 20 -3.44 -0.37 -6.13
CA GLY A 20 -4.33 0.25 -7.11
C GLY A 20 -4.60 -0.66 -8.31
N ARG A 21 -3.55 -1.25 -8.91
CA ARG A 21 -3.66 -2.22 -10.02
C ARG A 21 -4.45 -3.47 -9.61
N ALA A 22 -4.14 -4.04 -8.44
CA ALA A 22 -4.87 -5.20 -7.91
C ALA A 22 -6.35 -4.87 -7.66
N THR A 23 -6.65 -3.67 -7.17
CA THR A 23 -8.01 -3.19 -6.93
C THR A 23 -8.78 -3.01 -8.24
N ALA A 24 -8.16 -2.40 -9.25
CA ALA A 24 -8.76 -2.22 -10.58
C ALA A 24 -9.14 -3.55 -11.22
N ARG A 25 -8.20 -4.51 -11.23
CA ARG A 25 -8.44 -5.87 -11.74
C ARG A 25 -9.63 -6.54 -11.04
N LEU A 26 -9.69 -6.46 -9.71
CA LEU A 26 -10.76 -7.11 -8.95
C LEU A 26 -12.13 -6.45 -9.15
N PHE A 27 -12.20 -5.13 -9.31
CA PHE A 27 -13.45 -4.45 -9.67
C PHE A 27 -13.91 -4.84 -11.08
N ALA A 28 -12.99 -4.87 -12.05
CA ALA A 28 -13.28 -5.30 -13.42
C ALA A 28 -13.81 -6.75 -13.47
N GLU A 29 -13.16 -7.68 -12.76
CA GLU A 29 -13.61 -9.07 -12.60
C GLU A 29 -15.03 -9.19 -12.00
N ARG A 30 -15.44 -8.19 -11.19
CA ARG A 30 -16.79 -8.11 -10.62
C ARG A 30 -17.79 -7.38 -11.53
N GLY A 31 -17.42 -7.06 -12.77
CA GLY A 31 -18.26 -6.42 -13.79
C GLY A 31 -18.45 -4.92 -13.57
N ALA A 32 -17.52 -4.23 -12.91
CA ALA A 32 -17.50 -2.78 -12.82
C ALA A 32 -16.84 -2.15 -14.05
N SER A 33 -17.19 -0.89 -14.33
CA SER A 33 -16.41 0.01 -15.18
C SER A 33 -15.38 0.72 -14.31
N VAL A 34 -14.10 0.70 -14.70
CA VAL A 34 -13.02 1.29 -13.91
C VAL A 34 -12.39 2.48 -14.62
N VAL A 35 -12.19 3.57 -13.92
CA VAL A 35 -11.43 4.73 -14.37
C VAL A 35 -10.11 4.73 -13.64
N LEU A 36 -9.04 4.59 -14.38
CA LEU A 36 -7.68 4.36 -13.90
C LEU A 36 -6.89 5.65 -13.96
N ALA A 37 -6.43 6.15 -12.84
CA ALA A 37 -5.67 7.39 -12.76
C ALA A 37 -4.28 7.19 -12.16
N ALA A 38 -3.25 7.66 -12.85
CA ALA A 38 -1.86 7.77 -12.41
C ALA A 38 -1.11 8.69 -13.38
N ARG A 39 0.15 9.05 -13.06
CA ARG A 39 0.95 9.95 -13.90
C ARG A 39 1.40 9.33 -15.22
N ARG A 40 1.57 7.99 -15.29
CA ARG A 40 2.07 7.28 -16.47
C ARG A 40 0.91 6.69 -17.29
N GLU A 41 0.73 7.19 -18.51
CA GLU A 41 -0.31 6.74 -19.41
C GLU A 41 -0.10 5.32 -19.92
N ASP A 42 1.13 4.99 -20.34
CA ASP A 42 1.50 3.66 -20.81
C ASP A 42 1.16 2.55 -19.80
N ALA A 43 1.49 2.77 -18.52
CA ALA A 43 1.15 1.84 -17.46
C ALA A 43 -0.36 1.76 -17.18
N LEU A 44 -1.11 2.85 -17.38
CA LEU A 44 -2.57 2.83 -17.25
C LEU A 44 -3.22 2.06 -18.39
N LEU A 45 -2.72 2.19 -19.63
CA LEU A 45 -3.22 1.45 -20.79
C LEU A 45 -2.99 -0.06 -20.62
N GLU A 46 -1.85 -0.47 -20.07
CA GLU A 46 -1.59 -1.87 -19.73
C GLU A 46 -2.63 -2.40 -18.71
N VAL A 47 -2.90 -1.64 -17.65
CA VAL A 47 -3.91 -2.03 -16.63
C VAL A 47 -5.31 -2.01 -17.22
N ALA A 48 -5.63 -1.09 -18.13
CA ALA A 48 -6.92 -1.05 -18.81
C ALA A 48 -7.16 -2.32 -19.62
N ALA A 49 -6.18 -2.73 -20.44
CA ALA A 49 -6.25 -3.98 -21.19
C ALA A 49 -6.45 -5.20 -20.28
N GLU A 50 -5.77 -5.24 -19.13
CA GLU A 50 -5.97 -6.30 -18.13
C GLU A 50 -7.37 -6.32 -17.53
N CYS A 51 -7.97 -5.14 -17.30
CA CYS A 51 -9.32 -5.02 -16.77
C CYS A 51 -10.35 -5.48 -17.80
N GLU A 52 -10.17 -5.13 -19.07
CA GLU A 52 -11.02 -5.53 -20.17
C GLU A 52 -10.95 -7.04 -20.40
N ALA A 53 -9.76 -7.63 -20.36
CA ALA A 53 -9.57 -9.07 -20.44
C ALA A 53 -10.27 -9.85 -19.31
N ARG A 54 -10.64 -9.16 -18.19
CA ARG A 54 -11.42 -9.70 -17.06
C ARG A 54 -12.92 -9.42 -17.16
N GLY A 55 -13.39 -8.89 -18.27
CA GLY A 55 -14.80 -8.62 -18.54
C GLY A 55 -15.32 -7.28 -17.98
N GLY A 56 -14.44 -6.40 -17.49
CA GLY A 56 -14.79 -5.02 -17.13
C GLY A 56 -14.70 -4.08 -18.33
N ARG A 57 -15.00 -2.80 -18.09
CA ARG A 57 -14.71 -1.69 -19.01
C ARG A 57 -13.70 -0.79 -18.33
N ALA A 58 -12.73 -0.25 -19.06
CA ALA A 58 -11.69 0.58 -18.48
C ALA A 58 -11.51 1.90 -19.24
N LEU A 59 -11.16 2.96 -18.51
CA LEU A 59 -10.78 4.26 -19.05
C LEU A 59 -9.48 4.68 -18.37
N ALA A 60 -8.42 4.88 -19.13
CA ALA A 60 -7.15 5.42 -18.67
C ALA A 60 -7.19 6.96 -18.72
N VAL A 61 -6.83 7.60 -17.60
CA VAL A 61 -6.77 9.07 -17.49
C VAL A 61 -5.47 9.46 -16.79
N PRO A 62 -4.44 9.92 -17.53
CA PRO A 62 -3.23 10.44 -16.95
C PRO A 62 -3.53 11.57 -15.97
N THR A 63 -3.13 11.43 -14.71
CA THR A 63 -3.50 12.36 -13.65
C THR A 63 -2.40 12.44 -12.61
N ASP A 64 -1.91 13.65 -12.32
CA ASP A 64 -1.20 13.93 -11.07
C ASP A 64 -2.22 14.42 -10.04
N VAL A 65 -2.39 13.67 -8.96
CA VAL A 65 -3.37 14.00 -7.91
C VAL A 65 -3.03 15.27 -7.13
N ALA A 66 -1.79 15.74 -7.22
CA ALA A 66 -1.37 17.01 -6.62
C ALA A 66 -1.93 18.23 -7.39
N ASP A 67 -2.32 18.05 -8.65
CA ASP A 67 -2.99 19.10 -9.45
C ASP A 67 -4.51 18.93 -9.35
N PHE A 68 -5.16 19.91 -8.72
CA PHE A 68 -6.61 19.89 -8.54
C PHE A 68 -7.37 19.87 -9.88
N ARG A 69 -6.89 20.64 -10.88
CA ARG A 69 -7.54 20.69 -12.19
C ARG A 69 -7.47 19.34 -12.92
N ALA A 70 -6.36 18.64 -12.79
CA ALA A 70 -6.24 17.29 -13.35
C ALA A 70 -7.20 16.31 -12.66
N VAL A 71 -7.47 16.46 -11.36
CA VAL A 71 -8.43 15.64 -10.62
C VAL A 71 -9.88 16.00 -10.96
N GLU A 72 -10.21 17.28 -11.17
CA GLU A 72 -11.51 17.69 -11.70
C GLU A 72 -11.75 17.11 -13.09
N GLU A 73 -10.76 17.18 -13.97
CA GLU A 73 -10.81 16.61 -15.32
C GLU A 73 -10.99 15.09 -15.27
N LEU A 74 -10.32 14.39 -14.35
CA LEU A 74 -10.52 12.95 -14.12
C LEU A 74 -11.99 12.65 -13.80
N ALA A 75 -12.60 13.41 -12.89
CA ALA A 75 -14.01 13.22 -12.51
C ALA A 75 -14.95 13.52 -13.68
N ARG A 76 -14.68 14.61 -14.43
CA ARG A 76 -15.45 15.00 -15.61
C ARG A 76 -15.42 13.91 -16.68
N ARG A 77 -14.23 13.41 -17.05
CA ARG A 77 -14.05 12.32 -18.02
C ARG A 77 -14.72 11.01 -17.60
N ALA A 78 -14.70 10.70 -16.30
CA ALA A 78 -15.40 9.53 -15.78
C ALA A 78 -16.93 9.65 -16.00
N VAL A 79 -17.50 10.82 -15.74
CA VAL A 79 -18.94 11.08 -15.94
C VAL A 79 -19.28 11.12 -17.42
N GLU A 80 -18.50 11.78 -18.27
CA GLU A 80 -18.73 11.81 -19.72
C GLU A 80 -18.73 10.41 -20.35
N HIS A 81 -17.78 9.57 -19.92
CA HIS A 81 -17.62 8.25 -20.52
C HIS A 81 -18.60 7.20 -19.98
N PHE A 82 -18.93 7.26 -18.69
CA PHE A 82 -19.74 6.23 -18.02
C PHE A 82 -21.05 6.75 -17.42
N GLY A 83 -21.32 8.06 -17.49
CA GLY A 83 -22.55 8.70 -17.03
C GLY A 83 -22.64 8.95 -15.52
N ARG A 84 -21.73 8.41 -14.70
CA ARG A 84 -21.77 8.49 -13.24
C ARG A 84 -20.47 8.08 -12.58
N ILE A 85 -20.37 8.28 -11.27
CA ILE A 85 -19.35 7.68 -10.40
C ILE A 85 -20.05 7.09 -9.18
N ASP A 86 -19.82 5.81 -8.87
CA ASP A 86 -20.40 5.14 -7.69
C ASP A 86 -19.41 5.00 -6.55
N VAL A 87 -18.13 4.82 -6.88
CA VAL A 87 -17.02 4.64 -5.92
C VAL A 87 -15.82 5.47 -6.37
N TRP A 88 -15.23 6.19 -5.42
CA TRP A 88 -13.94 6.88 -5.61
C TRP A 88 -12.93 6.34 -4.62
N VAL A 89 -11.82 5.82 -5.12
CA VAL A 89 -10.73 5.27 -4.30
C VAL A 89 -9.51 6.19 -4.39
N ASN A 90 -9.29 6.99 -3.36
CA ASN A 90 -8.04 7.70 -3.16
C ASN A 90 -6.97 6.70 -2.67
N ASN A 91 -6.09 6.29 -3.58
CA ASN A 91 -5.05 5.30 -3.30
C ASN A 91 -3.65 5.79 -3.71
N ALA A 92 -3.52 6.80 -4.56
CA ALA A 92 -2.23 7.36 -4.94
C ALA A 92 -1.38 7.71 -3.71
N VAL A 93 -0.09 7.36 -3.73
CA VAL A 93 0.81 7.54 -2.60
C VAL A 93 2.26 7.75 -3.07
N LEU A 94 2.96 8.62 -2.35
CA LEU A 94 4.41 8.81 -2.42
C LEU A 94 4.99 8.65 -1.00
N ALA A 95 6.26 8.28 -0.92
CA ALA A 95 6.98 8.17 0.36
C ALA A 95 8.41 8.67 0.23
N ALA A 96 8.92 9.26 1.31
CA ALA A 96 10.32 9.60 1.50
C ALA A 96 10.80 8.99 2.81
N VAL A 97 11.96 8.35 2.79
CA VAL A 97 12.63 7.71 3.91
C VAL A 97 13.87 8.52 4.29
N GLY A 98 14.02 8.85 5.55
CA GLY A 98 15.13 9.62 6.12
C GLY A 98 14.70 10.27 7.44
N ARG A 99 15.66 10.74 8.24
CA ARG A 99 15.36 11.59 9.38
C ARG A 99 14.75 12.89 8.88
N LEU A 100 13.90 13.51 9.65
CA LEU A 100 13.17 14.69 9.20
C LEU A 100 14.09 15.82 8.70
N GLU A 101 15.22 16.01 9.37
CA GLU A 101 16.25 16.98 9.02
C GLU A 101 17.11 16.60 7.79
N GLU A 102 17.09 15.32 7.39
CA GLU A 102 17.84 14.80 6.23
C GLU A 102 16.99 14.85 4.95
N VAL A 103 15.66 14.81 5.08
CA VAL A 103 14.76 14.84 3.91
C VAL A 103 14.58 16.26 3.41
N PRO A 104 14.91 16.56 2.13
CA PRO A 104 14.76 17.90 1.57
C PRO A 104 13.34 18.45 1.73
N PRO A 105 13.17 19.77 2.00
CA PRO A 105 11.84 20.37 2.18
C PRO A 105 10.91 20.15 1.00
N GLU A 106 11.40 20.19 -0.24
CA GLU A 106 10.64 19.93 -1.46
C GLU A 106 10.16 18.49 -1.56
N ALA A 107 10.94 17.50 -1.06
CA ALA A 107 10.53 16.11 -0.99
C ALA A 107 9.39 15.92 0.03
N ASN A 108 9.49 16.51 1.21
CA ASN A 108 8.42 16.53 2.20
C ASN A 108 7.16 17.19 1.66
N ARG A 109 7.30 18.36 0.99
CA ARG A 109 6.18 19.05 0.33
C ARG A 109 5.49 18.16 -0.68
N ARG A 110 6.25 17.49 -1.57
CA ARG A 110 5.71 16.62 -2.60
C ARG A 110 4.93 15.43 -2.03
N VAL A 111 5.41 14.85 -0.93
CA VAL A 111 4.67 13.80 -0.19
C VAL A 111 3.33 14.34 0.33
N VAL A 112 3.31 15.55 0.90
CA VAL A 112 2.07 16.18 1.41
C VAL A 112 1.11 16.49 0.26
N GLU A 113 1.60 17.07 -0.83
CA GLU A 113 0.80 17.39 -2.02
C GLU A 113 0.11 16.15 -2.58
N ALA A 114 0.83 15.07 -2.79
CA ALA A 114 0.25 13.84 -3.34
C ALA A 114 -0.65 13.10 -2.35
N ASN A 115 -0.20 12.93 -1.10
CA ASN A 115 -0.87 12.04 -0.15
C ASN A 115 -2.00 12.71 0.63
N LEU A 116 -1.95 14.03 0.82
CA LEU A 116 -2.97 14.77 1.56
C LEU A 116 -3.80 15.66 0.65
N LEU A 117 -3.17 16.62 -0.05
CA LEU A 117 -3.92 17.49 -0.95
C LEU A 117 -4.60 16.69 -2.06
N GLY A 118 -3.93 15.69 -2.65
CA GLY A 118 -4.54 14.80 -3.64
C GLY A 118 -5.79 14.05 -3.14
N TYR A 119 -5.85 13.72 -1.85
CA TYR A 119 -7.04 13.12 -1.24
C TYR A 119 -8.16 14.15 -1.00
N ILE A 120 -7.79 15.38 -0.65
CA ILE A 120 -8.72 16.52 -0.56
C ILE A 120 -9.27 16.82 -1.95
N HIS A 121 -8.43 16.92 -2.98
CA HIS A 121 -8.82 17.15 -4.36
C HIS A 121 -9.82 16.10 -4.86
N GLY A 122 -9.52 14.81 -4.62
CA GLY A 122 -10.44 13.72 -4.98
C GLY A 122 -11.79 13.82 -4.26
N ALA A 123 -11.78 14.20 -2.98
CA ALA A 123 -13.02 14.43 -2.24
C ALA A 123 -13.81 15.63 -2.80
N GLN A 124 -13.13 16.75 -3.06
CA GLN A 124 -13.75 17.97 -3.62
C GLN A 124 -14.35 17.72 -5.00
N ALA A 125 -13.66 16.97 -5.86
CA ALA A 125 -14.15 16.64 -7.20
C ALA A 125 -15.36 15.71 -7.20
N VAL A 126 -15.43 14.74 -6.28
CA VAL A 126 -16.47 13.70 -6.34
C VAL A 126 -17.65 13.95 -5.42
N LEU A 127 -17.51 14.66 -4.30
CA LEU A 127 -18.59 14.87 -3.34
C LEU A 127 -19.80 15.64 -3.91
N PRO A 128 -19.64 16.69 -4.75
CA PRO A 128 -20.77 17.31 -5.42
C PRO A 128 -21.56 16.32 -6.27
N LEU A 129 -20.89 15.48 -7.05
CA LEU A 129 -21.50 14.44 -7.89
C LEU A 129 -22.25 13.41 -7.03
N PHE A 130 -21.67 12.98 -5.91
CA PHE A 130 -22.32 12.05 -4.99
C PHE A 130 -23.56 12.64 -4.32
N ARG A 131 -23.55 13.96 -4.01
CA ARG A 131 -24.70 14.67 -3.47
C ARG A 131 -25.83 14.75 -4.50
N GLU A 132 -25.51 15.11 -5.74
CA GLU A 132 -26.47 15.16 -6.86
C GLU A 132 -27.05 13.77 -7.15
N GLN A 133 -26.21 12.72 -7.18
CA GLN A 133 -26.66 11.33 -7.37
C GLN A 133 -27.43 10.76 -6.16
N GLY A 134 -27.41 11.46 -5.02
CA GLY A 134 -28.00 11.00 -3.75
C GLY A 134 -27.25 9.83 -3.10
N ARG A 135 -26.13 9.37 -3.66
CA ARG A 135 -25.33 8.23 -3.15
C ARG A 135 -23.91 8.22 -3.71
N GLY A 136 -22.98 7.62 -2.95
CA GLY A 136 -21.60 7.39 -3.36
C GLY A 136 -20.80 6.71 -2.26
N VAL A 137 -19.62 6.21 -2.60
CA VAL A 137 -18.62 5.69 -1.63
C VAL A 137 -17.28 6.30 -1.91
N LEU A 138 -16.76 7.08 -0.98
CA LEU A 138 -15.42 7.63 -0.99
C LEU A 138 -14.53 6.77 -0.07
N ILE A 139 -13.45 6.22 -0.63
CA ILE A 139 -12.53 5.33 0.11
C ILE A 139 -11.16 5.98 0.15
N PHE A 140 -10.62 6.15 1.36
CA PHE A 140 -9.28 6.62 1.61
C PHE A 140 -8.36 5.45 1.96
N MET A 141 -7.28 5.28 1.20
CA MET A 141 -6.23 4.31 1.49
C MET A 141 -5.21 4.94 2.44
N SER A 142 -5.41 4.76 3.75
CA SER A 142 -4.46 5.16 4.77
C SER A 142 -3.41 4.06 5.01
N SER A 143 -2.99 3.83 6.23
CA SER A 143 -1.98 2.85 6.64
C SER A 143 -2.10 2.54 8.14
N GLY A 144 -1.50 1.46 8.61
CA GLY A 144 -1.22 1.26 10.03
C GLY A 144 -0.39 2.42 10.64
N PHE A 145 0.41 3.10 9.83
CA PHE A 145 1.11 4.34 10.20
C PHE A 145 0.22 5.59 10.22
N GLY A 146 -1.08 5.45 10.03
CA GLY A 146 -2.10 6.43 10.42
C GLY A 146 -2.66 6.20 11.83
N LEU A 147 -2.14 5.20 12.56
CA LEU A 147 -2.48 4.87 13.95
C LEU A 147 -1.30 5.09 14.89
N VAL A 148 -0.09 4.79 14.42
CA VAL A 148 1.16 4.92 15.17
C VAL A 148 2.22 5.52 14.26
N GLY A 149 3.01 6.48 14.77
CA GLY A 149 4.07 7.15 14.03
C GLY A 149 5.18 6.19 13.57
N ALA A 150 5.67 6.37 12.34
CA ALA A 150 6.81 5.65 11.80
C ALA A 150 8.03 6.57 11.77
N PRO A 151 9.09 6.33 12.55
CA PRO A 151 10.37 7.00 12.37
C PRO A 151 10.89 6.85 10.95
N TYR A 152 11.67 7.81 10.50
CA TYR A 152 12.21 7.89 9.12
C TYR A 152 11.16 8.05 8.02
N ALA A 153 9.89 8.28 8.36
CA ALA A 153 8.79 8.49 7.42
C ALA A 153 7.85 9.61 7.90
N GLY A 154 8.41 10.73 8.36
CA GLY A 154 7.66 11.80 9.03
C GLY A 154 6.53 12.37 8.20
N ALA A 155 6.82 12.89 6.99
CA ALA A 155 5.79 13.45 6.11
C ALA A 155 4.74 12.39 5.70
N TYR A 156 5.17 11.17 5.37
CA TYR A 156 4.25 10.07 5.06
C TYR A 156 3.30 9.79 6.22
N THR A 157 3.83 9.56 7.42
CA THR A 157 3.06 9.31 8.64
C THR A 157 2.04 10.42 8.89
N THR A 158 2.49 11.68 8.86
CA THR A 158 1.62 12.85 9.04
C THR A 158 0.45 12.83 8.08
N THR A 159 0.69 12.55 6.79
CA THR A 159 -0.40 12.48 5.79
C THR A 159 -1.36 11.33 6.07
N LYS A 160 -0.89 10.19 6.60
CA LYS A 160 -1.75 9.04 6.92
C LYS A 160 -2.65 9.30 8.14
N PHE A 161 -2.19 10.04 9.14
CA PHE A 161 -3.03 10.54 10.23
C PHE A 161 -4.04 11.58 9.72
N ALA A 162 -3.58 12.55 8.92
CA ALA A 162 -4.43 13.60 8.37
C ALA A 162 -5.58 13.04 7.51
N GLN A 163 -5.33 12.02 6.68
CA GLN A 163 -6.37 11.32 5.90
C GLN A 163 -7.48 10.77 6.78
N ARG A 164 -7.13 10.24 7.96
CA ARG A 164 -8.09 9.71 8.92
C ARG A 164 -8.93 10.83 9.53
N GLY A 165 -8.30 11.96 9.92
CA GLY A 165 -8.97 13.16 10.40
C GLY A 165 -9.94 13.75 9.37
N LEU A 166 -9.49 13.88 8.12
CA LEU A 166 -10.33 14.34 7.02
C LEU A 166 -11.55 13.42 6.80
N ALA A 167 -11.35 12.11 6.81
CA ALA A 167 -12.46 11.16 6.67
C ALA A 167 -13.47 11.27 7.82
N GLN A 168 -13.02 11.55 9.04
CA GLN A 168 -13.92 11.78 10.20
C GLN A 168 -14.75 13.05 10.01
N ALA A 169 -14.13 14.15 9.62
CA ALA A 169 -14.82 15.41 9.35
C ALA A 169 -15.91 15.24 8.26
N LEU A 170 -15.52 14.64 7.12
CA LEU A 170 -16.46 14.39 6.02
C LEU A 170 -17.61 13.46 6.41
N ARG A 171 -17.39 12.47 7.28
CA ARG A 171 -18.50 11.65 7.82
C ARG A 171 -19.48 12.47 8.64
N GLY A 172 -19.01 13.44 9.41
CA GLY A 172 -19.87 14.40 10.13
C GLY A 172 -20.70 15.25 9.20
N GLU A 173 -20.08 15.82 8.15
CA GLU A 173 -20.76 16.66 7.15
C GLU A 173 -21.81 15.90 6.32
N LEU A 174 -21.63 14.60 6.13
CA LEU A 174 -22.44 13.76 5.26
C LEU A 174 -23.45 12.88 6.02
N GLY A 175 -23.51 13.01 7.34
CA GLY A 175 -24.23 12.10 8.25
C GLY A 175 -25.65 11.74 7.84
N ALA A 176 -26.44 12.71 7.34
CA ALA A 176 -27.82 12.51 6.91
C ALA A 176 -27.98 12.00 5.46
N THR A 177 -26.88 11.78 4.73
CA THR A 177 -26.91 11.37 3.32
C THR A 177 -26.65 9.88 3.14
N ASN A 178 -26.84 9.37 1.91
CA ASN A 178 -26.40 8.02 1.52
C ASN A 178 -24.96 7.98 0.96
N VAL A 179 -24.22 9.08 1.05
CA VAL A 179 -22.79 9.11 0.76
C VAL A 179 -22.03 8.52 1.93
N ARG A 180 -21.08 7.66 1.66
CA ARG A 180 -20.26 6.97 2.69
C ARG A 180 -18.79 7.29 2.50
N VAL A 181 -18.11 7.66 3.59
CA VAL A 181 -16.66 7.88 3.62
C VAL A 181 -16.01 6.82 4.48
N CYS A 182 -15.06 6.11 3.89
CA CYS A 182 -14.41 4.95 4.49
C CYS A 182 -12.90 5.14 4.49
N THR A 183 -12.23 4.65 5.53
CA THR A 183 -10.76 4.60 5.61
C THR A 183 -10.31 3.15 5.70
N ILE A 184 -9.39 2.73 4.84
CA ILE A 184 -8.75 1.42 4.90
C ILE A 184 -7.32 1.60 5.39
N MET A 185 -6.94 0.83 6.42
CA MET A 185 -5.64 0.90 7.08
C MET A 185 -4.93 -0.45 6.97
N PRO A 186 -4.18 -0.68 5.88
CA PRO A 186 -3.37 -1.89 5.74
C PRO A 186 -2.12 -1.84 6.62
N GLY A 187 -1.63 -3.02 6.99
CA GLY A 187 -0.26 -3.21 7.48
C GLY A 187 0.76 -3.17 6.34
N GLY A 188 1.94 -3.72 6.55
CA GLY A 188 2.95 -3.85 5.49
C GLY A 188 2.43 -4.74 4.36
N VAL A 189 2.50 -4.24 3.13
CA VAL A 189 2.01 -4.92 1.92
C VAL A 189 3.13 -4.98 0.90
N ASP A 190 3.35 -6.16 0.31
CA ASP A 190 4.34 -6.38 -0.73
C ASP A 190 3.94 -5.61 -2.00
N THR A 191 4.52 -4.43 -2.19
CA THR A 191 4.20 -3.55 -3.32
C THR A 191 5.44 -2.85 -3.83
N PRO A 192 5.43 -2.41 -5.11
CA PRO A 192 6.49 -1.59 -5.69
C PRO A 192 6.74 -0.26 -4.96
N ALA A 193 5.83 0.20 -4.10
CA ALA A 193 5.96 1.47 -3.39
C ALA A 193 7.24 1.57 -2.56
N TYR A 194 7.70 0.47 -1.99
CA TYR A 194 8.96 0.45 -1.23
C TYR A 194 10.19 0.61 -2.14
N ARG A 195 10.18 0.00 -3.33
CA ARG A 195 11.27 0.10 -4.33
C ARG A 195 11.41 1.49 -4.93
N LEU A 196 10.31 2.22 -4.95
CA LEU A 196 10.19 3.50 -5.63
C LEU A 196 10.17 4.70 -4.67
N ALA A 197 10.17 4.44 -3.37
CA ALA A 197 10.24 5.49 -2.37
C ALA A 197 11.54 6.30 -2.51
N ALA A 198 11.46 7.60 -2.27
CA ALA A 198 12.66 8.40 -2.08
C ALA A 198 13.39 7.93 -0.83
N ASN A 199 14.72 7.88 -0.88
CA ASN A 199 15.55 7.47 0.24
C ASN A 199 16.65 8.50 0.47
N TYR A 200 16.64 9.14 1.61
CA TYR A 200 17.61 10.14 2.05
C TYR A 200 18.33 9.68 3.35
N SER A 201 18.11 8.43 3.77
CA SER A 201 18.68 7.92 5.02
C SER A 201 20.16 7.55 4.94
N GLY A 202 20.75 7.54 3.75
CA GLY A 202 22.12 7.07 3.51
C GLY A 202 22.29 5.54 3.67
N ARG A 203 21.20 4.80 3.88
CA ARG A 203 21.18 3.35 4.11
C ARG A 203 20.14 2.68 3.24
N ALA A 204 20.41 1.47 2.77
CA ALA A 204 19.40 0.73 2.02
C ALA A 204 18.16 0.47 2.88
N ALA A 205 17.00 0.83 2.33
CA ALA A 205 15.72 0.80 3.03
C ALA A 205 14.73 -0.14 2.35
N GLY A 206 14.13 -1.02 3.13
CA GLY A 206 13.11 -1.93 2.61
C GLY A 206 12.56 -2.85 3.68
N PRO A 207 11.33 -3.34 3.51
CA PRO A 207 10.71 -4.21 4.48
C PRO A 207 11.41 -5.57 4.53
N LYS A 208 11.63 -6.08 5.73
CA LYS A 208 12.16 -7.43 5.97
C LYS A 208 11.03 -8.33 6.48
N GLY A 209 11.00 -9.57 5.98
CA GLY A 209 10.03 -10.57 6.43
C GLY A 209 8.78 -10.67 5.54
N SER A 210 7.74 -11.33 6.07
CA SER A 210 6.50 -11.60 5.30
C SER A 210 5.56 -10.41 5.30
N LEU A 211 5.16 -9.98 4.13
CA LEU A 211 4.21 -8.89 3.90
C LEU A 211 2.84 -9.42 3.46
N GLY A 212 1.81 -8.62 3.66
CA GLY A 212 0.49 -8.88 3.10
C GLY A 212 0.51 -8.78 1.57
N SER A 213 -0.40 -9.49 0.88
CA SER A 213 -0.52 -9.35 -0.57
C SER A 213 -1.41 -8.16 -0.96
N PRO A 214 -1.14 -7.49 -2.09
CA PRO A 214 -1.99 -6.45 -2.66
C PRO A 214 -3.44 -6.90 -2.87
N GLU A 215 -3.65 -8.15 -3.29
CA GLU A 215 -4.97 -8.73 -3.54
C GLU A 215 -5.81 -8.82 -2.25
N LYS A 216 -5.17 -9.05 -1.09
CA LYS A 216 -5.87 -9.03 0.20
C LYS A 216 -6.45 -7.64 0.49
N ILE A 217 -5.70 -6.61 0.16
CA ILE A 217 -6.16 -5.22 0.31
C ILE A 217 -7.23 -4.89 -0.73
N ALA A 218 -7.04 -5.28 -2.00
CA ALA A 218 -8.04 -5.13 -3.05
C ALA A 218 -9.39 -5.76 -2.65
N ARG A 219 -9.37 -6.96 -2.07
CA ARG A 219 -10.59 -7.59 -1.53
C ARG A 219 -11.23 -6.79 -0.40
N ALA A 220 -10.45 -6.11 0.44
CA ALA A 220 -10.98 -5.24 1.48
C ALA A 220 -11.62 -3.99 0.88
N VAL A 221 -11.02 -3.39 -0.16
CA VAL A 221 -11.57 -2.23 -0.89
C VAL A 221 -12.91 -2.58 -1.54
N VAL A 222 -12.97 -3.70 -2.28
CA VAL A 222 -14.23 -4.14 -2.93
C VAL A 222 -15.31 -4.44 -1.91
N ARG A 223 -14.99 -5.14 -0.80
CA ARG A 223 -15.95 -5.36 0.28
C ARG A 223 -16.41 -4.05 0.93
N CYS A 224 -15.52 -3.07 1.05
CA CYS A 224 -15.85 -1.75 1.57
C CYS A 224 -16.83 -1.03 0.63
N ALA A 225 -16.64 -1.09 -0.68
CA ALA A 225 -17.57 -0.55 -1.66
C ALA A 225 -18.95 -1.22 -1.58
N GLU A 226 -18.99 -2.56 -1.38
CA GLU A 226 -20.25 -3.32 -1.21
C GLU A 226 -20.95 -3.03 0.13
N ARG A 227 -20.17 -2.96 1.22
CA ARG A 227 -20.64 -2.80 2.60
C ARG A 227 -19.79 -1.75 3.31
N PRO A 228 -20.05 -0.46 3.09
CA PRO A 228 -19.23 0.61 3.66
C PRO A 228 -19.16 0.54 5.19
N ARG A 229 -17.95 0.70 5.70
CA ARG A 229 -17.66 0.85 7.13
C ARG A 229 -16.74 2.05 7.33
N PRO A 230 -16.89 2.81 8.41
CA PRO A 230 -16.09 4.00 8.65
C PRO A 230 -14.59 3.74 8.59
N GLU A 231 -14.14 2.68 9.25
CA GLU A 231 -12.72 2.30 9.30
C GLU A 231 -12.58 0.78 9.16
N ILE A 232 -11.58 0.35 8.38
CA ILE A 232 -11.25 -1.05 8.13
C ILE A 232 -9.75 -1.24 8.30
N VAL A 233 -9.37 -1.90 9.38
CA VAL A 233 -7.99 -2.33 9.61
C VAL A 233 -7.76 -3.68 8.92
N VAL A 234 -6.74 -3.77 8.07
CA VAL A 234 -6.39 -5.00 7.36
C VAL A 234 -5.04 -5.52 7.82
N GLY A 235 -5.08 -6.59 8.59
CA GLY A 235 -3.93 -7.25 9.20
C GLY A 235 -4.07 -7.34 10.72
N ASN A 236 -3.79 -8.51 11.28
CA ASN A 236 -3.92 -8.72 12.73
C ASN A 236 -2.89 -7.90 13.52
N SER A 237 -1.66 -7.78 12.98
CA SER A 237 -0.60 -6.98 13.61
C SER A 237 -0.99 -5.50 13.79
N VAL A 238 -1.71 -4.93 12.82
CA VAL A 238 -2.15 -3.52 12.92
C VAL A 238 -3.20 -3.34 14.01
N ARG A 239 -4.16 -4.28 14.13
CA ARG A 239 -5.16 -4.24 15.21
C ARG A 239 -4.54 -4.36 16.59
N THR A 240 -3.58 -5.29 16.74
CA THR A 240 -2.84 -5.44 18.00
C THR A 240 -2.05 -4.19 18.32
N LEU A 241 -1.40 -3.59 17.30
CA LEU A 241 -0.65 -2.34 17.44
C LEU A 241 -1.55 -1.18 17.88
N GLU A 242 -2.73 -1.03 17.29
CA GLU A 242 -3.72 -0.01 17.64
C GLU A 242 -4.14 -0.11 19.11
N LEU A 243 -4.53 -1.30 19.56
CA LEU A 243 -4.94 -1.55 20.94
C LEU A 243 -3.78 -1.35 21.94
N ALA A 244 -2.60 -1.85 21.59
CA ALA A 244 -1.42 -1.68 22.44
C ALA A 244 -1.01 -0.21 22.55
N HIS A 245 -1.08 0.56 21.45
CA HIS A 245 -0.76 1.98 21.45
C HIS A 245 -1.77 2.81 22.27
N ALA A 246 -3.05 2.45 22.23
CA ALA A 246 -4.06 3.10 23.04
C ALA A 246 -3.81 2.93 24.56
N LEU A 247 -3.22 1.79 24.98
CA LEU A 247 -2.95 1.49 26.39
C LEU A 247 -1.55 1.91 26.84
N PHE A 248 -0.55 1.76 25.97
CA PHE A 248 0.88 1.94 26.29
C PHE A 248 1.63 2.70 25.18
N PRO A 249 1.27 3.98 24.89
CA PRO A 249 1.79 4.71 23.72
C PRO A 249 3.31 4.77 23.68
N GLY A 250 3.97 5.23 24.72
CA GLY A 250 5.43 5.38 24.73
C GLY A 250 6.22 4.06 24.66
N LEU A 251 5.63 2.94 25.07
CA LEU A 251 6.25 1.62 24.91
C LEU A 251 6.15 1.15 23.45
N VAL A 252 4.98 1.33 22.86
CA VAL A 252 4.72 0.93 21.47
C VAL A 252 5.54 1.78 20.49
N GLU A 253 5.62 3.09 20.70
CA GLU A 253 6.44 4.00 19.89
C GLU A 253 7.92 3.58 19.91
N ARG A 254 8.47 3.27 21.08
CA ARG A 254 9.83 2.75 21.22
C ARG A 254 10.03 1.40 20.53
N ALA A 255 9.04 0.52 20.59
CA ALA A 255 9.10 -0.78 19.92
C ALA A 255 9.03 -0.62 18.40
N VAL A 256 8.17 0.24 17.89
CA VAL A 256 8.08 0.58 16.45
C VAL A 256 9.39 1.20 15.97
N ALA A 257 9.96 2.16 16.72
CA ALA A 257 11.24 2.77 16.38
C ALA A 257 12.36 1.74 16.24
N ARG A 258 12.49 0.83 17.20
CA ARG A 258 13.49 -0.26 17.14
C ARG A 258 13.25 -1.22 15.98
N THR A 259 11.99 -1.50 15.66
CA THR A 259 11.62 -2.39 14.55
C THR A 259 11.99 -1.77 13.20
N ILE A 260 11.76 -0.47 13.04
CA ILE A 260 12.12 0.25 11.81
C ILE A 260 13.63 0.38 11.69
N GLU A 261 14.32 0.79 12.74
CA GLU A 261 15.77 0.93 12.76
C GLU A 261 16.50 -0.38 12.38
N LYS A 262 16.05 -1.51 12.93
CA LYS A 262 16.70 -2.82 12.73
C LYS A 262 16.09 -3.66 11.60
N GLY A 263 14.82 -3.44 11.28
CA GLY A 263 14.05 -4.30 10.38
C GLY A 263 13.75 -3.67 9.03
N PHE A 264 13.82 -2.34 8.92
CA PHE A 264 13.52 -1.63 7.67
C PHE A 264 14.79 -1.00 7.07
N LEU A 265 15.64 -0.38 7.89
CA LEU A 265 16.95 0.10 7.45
C LEU A 265 17.98 -1.04 7.55
N SER A 266 18.88 -1.14 6.57
CA SER A 266 20.00 -2.07 6.59
C SER A 266 21.30 -1.34 6.98
N ASP A 267 22.38 -2.10 7.22
CA ASP A 267 23.71 -1.52 7.44
C ASP A 267 24.44 -1.22 6.11
N GLU A 268 23.85 -1.60 4.98
CA GLU A 268 24.34 -1.33 3.64
C GLU A 268 24.13 0.16 3.31
N LEU A 269 25.19 0.84 2.87
CA LEU A 269 25.12 2.23 2.47
C LEU A 269 24.43 2.35 1.09
N GLU A 270 23.58 3.34 0.95
CA GLU A 270 22.87 3.63 -0.30
C GLU A 270 22.87 5.15 -0.51
N GLU A 271 23.16 5.57 -1.73
CA GLU A 271 23.11 6.99 -2.10
C GLU A 271 21.68 7.54 -2.02
N ALA A 272 21.59 8.83 -1.70
CA ALA A 272 20.30 9.50 -1.64
C ALA A 272 19.63 9.52 -3.03
N THR A 273 18.34 9.16 -3.05
CA THR A 273 17.56 9.15 -4.29
C THR A 273 16.19 9.81 -4.08
N PRO A 274 15.73 10.63 -5.02
CA PRO A 274 14.37 11.18 -5.00
C PRO A 274 13.29 10.13 -5.36
N GLY A 275 13.69 8.90 -5.71
CA GLY A 275 12.75 7.86 -6.10
C GLY A 275 11.78 8.30 -7.19
N ASN A 276 10.48 8.11 -6.96
CA ASN A 276 9.40 8.50 -7.87
C ASN A 276 8.64 9.77 -7.43
N LEU A 277 9.22 10.59 -6.56
CA LEU A 277 8.52 11.77 -6.03
C LEU A 277 8.11 12.73 -7.14
N PHE A 278 9.09 13.18 -7.92
CA PHE A 278 8.88 14.21 -8.94
C PHE A 278 8.57 13.59 -10.30
N GLU A 279 9.38 12.60 -10.71
CA GLU A 279 9.21 11.92 -11.98
C GLU A 279 8.72 10.48 -11.77
N PRO A 280 7.70 10.04 -12.52
CA PRO A 280 7.25 8.66 -12.44
C PRO A 280 8.29 7.72 -13.05
N LYS A 281 8.63 6.63 -12.33
CA LYS A 281 9.58 5.61 -12.80
C LYS A 281 8.88 4.53 -13.65
N GLY A 282 9.55 4.06 -14.69
CA GLY A 282 9.07 3.00 -15.59
C GLY A 282 9.14 1.60 -15.01
N GLU A 283 9.95 1.40 -14.01
CA GLU A 283 10.23 0.13 -13.37
C GLU A 283 9.11 -0.29 -12.41
N TRP A 284 9.09 -1.57 -12.06
CA TRP A 284 8.21 -2.13 -11.03
C TRP A 284 6.73 -1.82 -11.29
N THR A 285 6.21 -2.20 -12.45
CA THR A 285 4.80 -1.99 -12.85
C THR A 285 3.83 -3.02 -12.28
N GLY A 286 4.30 -4.14 -11.72
CA GLY A 286 3.50 -5.23 -11.15
C GLY A 286 2.60 -4.84 -9.98
N THR A 287 1.86 -5.81 -9.46
CA THR A 287 1.08 -5.66 -8.23
C THR A 287 1.95 -5.81 -6.99
N ASP A 288 2.91 -6.74 -7.00
CA ASP A 288 3.84 -6.99 -5.90
C ASP A 288 5.20 -6.34 -6.13
N GLY A 289 5.97 -6.21 -5.05
CA GLY A 289 7.34 -5.67 -5.05
C GLY A 289 8.44 -6.74 -5.02
N GLY A 290 8.05 -8.04 -5.02
CA GLY A 290 8.97 -9.18 -4.99
C GLY A 290 9.59 -9.48 -3.61
N PHE A 291 9.23 -8.74 -2.56
CA PHE A 291 9.82 -8.90 -1.22
C PHE A 291 9.49 -10.25 -0.58
N ASN A 292 8.29 -10.78 -0.79
CA ASN A 292 7.91 -12.08 -0.25
C ASN A 292 8.68 -13.23 -0.91
N ASP A 293 9.00 -13.14 -2.18
CA ASP A 293 9.78 -14.14 -2.91
C ASP A 293 11.26 -14.06 -2.49
N GLU A 294 11.83 -12.87 -2.36
CA GLU A 294 13.17 -12.67 -1.81
C GLU A 294 13.30 -13.27 -0.40
N ALA A 295 12.31 -13.03 0.47
CA ALA A 295 12.27 -13.59 1.82
C ALA A 295 12.18 -15.12 1.83
N ARG A 296 11.45 -15.73 0.90
CA ARG A 296 11.38 -17.19 0.73
C ARG A 296 12.72 -17.77 0.28
N HIS A 297 13.36 -17.14 -0.72
CA HIS A 297 14.66 -17.57 -1.20
C HIS A 297 15.76 -17.48 -0.12
N GLN A 298 15.77 -16.41 0.66
CA GLN A 298 16.69 -16.26 1.78
C GLN A 298 16.51 -17.34 2.85
N ARG A 299 15.26 -17.67 3.22
CA ARG A 299 14.95 -18.74 4.18
C ARG A 299 15.35 -20.12 3.66
N SER A 300 15.06 -20.42 2.40
CA SER A 300 15.46 -21.69 1.78
C SER A 300 16.97 -21.83 1.65
N GLY A 301 17.67 -20.75 1.32
CA GLY A 301 19.14 -20.69 1.28
C GLY A 301 19.77 -20.88 2.66
N ALA A 302 19.23 -20.24 3.70
CA ALA A 302 19.67 -20.41 5.09
C ALA A 302 19.44 -21.84 5.60
N ALA A 303 18.26 -22.42 5.33
CA ALA A 303 17.95 -23.80 5.67
C ALA A 303 18.87 -24.80 4.95
N ARG A 304 19.17 -24.55 3.67
CA ARG A 304 20.11 -25.36 2.88
C ARG A 304 21.53 -25.27 3.41
N ARG A 305 21.99 -24.06 3.78
CA ARG A 305 23.31 -23.87 4.42
C ARG A 305 23.39 -24.55 5.79
N ALA A 306 22.34 -24.47 6.61
CA ALA A 306 22.27 -25.15 7.89
C ALA A 306 22.26 -26.69 7.72
N ALA A 307 21.54 -27.22 6.72
CA ALA A 307 21.55 -28.64 6.40
C ALA A 307 22.93 -29.12 5.92
N VAL A 308 23.61 -28.35 5.07
CA VAL A 308 24.98 -28.65 4.62
C VAL A 308 25.97 -28.58 5.79
N ALA A 309 25.88 -27.54 6.63
CA ALA A 309 26.73 -27.41 7.83
C ALA A 309 26.46 -28.55 8.83
N GLY A 310 25.18 -28.91 9.06
CA GLY A 310 24.80 -30.05 9.90
C GLY A 310 25.29 -31.39 9.36
N ALA A 311 25.22 -31.62 8.05
CA ALA A 311 25.77 -32.82 7.41
C ALA A 311 27.31 -32.89 7.51
N SER A 312 27.99 -31.74 7.43
CA SER A 312 29.46 -31.67 7.57
C SER A 312 29.93 -31.92 9.00
N VAL A 313 29.10 -31.62 10.01
CA VAL A 313 29.43 -31.85 11.43
C VAL A 313 29.04 -33.28 11.88
N LEU A 314 27.98 -33.85 11.35
CA LEU A 314 27.51 -35.19 11.75
C LEU A 314 28.24 -36.34 11.04
N GLY A 315 28.74 -36.14 9.83
CA GLY A 315 29.39 -37.18 9.06
C GLY A 315 30.69 -37.76 9.71
N PRO A 316 31.70 -36.97 10.06
CA PRO A 316 32.94 -37.46 10.67
C PRO A 316 32.76 -37.96 12.11
N GLY A 317 31.93 -37.28 12.90
CA GLY A 317 31.72 -37.60 14.32
C GLY A 317 30.95 -38.93 14.53
N LEU A 318 29.93 -39.18 13.72
CA LEU A 318 29.15 -40.41 13.79
C LEU A 318 29.96 -41.65 13.34
N LEU A 319 30.79 -41.51 12.31
CA LEU A 319 31.66 -42.53 11.82
C LEU A 319 32.76 -42.89 12.85
N ALA A 320 33.40 -41.86 13.46
CA ALA A 320 34.37 -42.02 14.52
C ALA A 320 33.77 -42.70 15.77
N TRP A 321 32.56 -42.31 16.15
CA TRP A 321 31.83 -42.90 17.29
C TRP A 321 31.43 -44.36 17.02
N LEU A 322 30.97 -44.69 15.82
CA LEU A 322 30.68 -46.08 15.42
C LEU A 322 31.92 -46.95 15.38
N LEU A 323 33.03 -46.47 14.89
CA LEU A 323 34.31 -47.16 14.85
C LEU A 323 34.90 -47.42 16.27
N LEU A 324 34.77 -46.46 17.18
CA LEU A 324 35.17 -46.59 18.56
C LEU A 324 34.28 -47.61 19.35
N ARG A 325 32.98 -47.67 19.05
CA ARG A 325 32.09 -48.69 19.64
C ARG A 325 32.34 -50.08 19.10
N ALA A 326 32.69 -50.23 17.82
CA ALA A 326 33.04 -51.52 17.23
C ALA A 326 34.32 -52.10 17.84
N ARG A 327 35.32 -51.27 18.13
CA ARG A 327 36.58 -51.65 18.79
C ARG A 327 36.38 -52.12 20.26
N LYS A 328 35.38 -51.59 20.98
CA LYS A 328 35.10 -52.02 22.38
C LYS A 328 34.27 -53.29 22.48
N ARG A 329 33.78 -53.86 21.37
CA ARG A 329 33.05 -55.16 21.38
C ARG A 329 33.86 -56.35 20.85
N LEU A 330 35.12 -56.08 20.42
CA LEU A 330 36.03 -57.13 19.89
C LEU A 330 37.32 -57.26 20.74
N GLY A 331 37.41 -56.64 21.88
CA GLY A 331 38.37 -56.86 22.95
C GLY A 331 37.61 -57.10 24.24
#